data_c2ec02ea902bb4bab0cc3e83cfbf7de2
#
_entry.id   c2ec02ea902bb4bab0cc3e83cfbf7de2
#
_cell.length_a   1.000
_cell.length_b   1.000
_cell.length_c   1.000
_cell.angle_alpha   90.00
_cell.angle_beta   90.00
_cell.angle_gamma   90.00
#
_symmetry.space_group_name_H-M   'P 1'
#
loop_
_entity.id
_entity.type
_entity.pdbx_description
1 polymer ?
#
loop_
_entity_poly.entity_id
_entity_poly.type
_entity_poly.pdbx_seq_one_letter_code
_entity_poly.pdbx_strand_id
1 'polypeptide(L)'
;DQYNRLSSFCPVVAQPPDSIDYGVNWRVQAETIGQLTGKQAEVQKLIDSTQAHIDKARNDNPSFAGKTHVTVRTDSQGTYAAYTKQDARTALLEQLGLKLSPAIDDLDSGGKFNVKVSKEQVSLLDADVVIVTTAKPTDVEA
;
A
#
# COMPACT_ATOMS: atom_id res chain seq x y z
N ASP A 1 -1.38 13.05 -24.18
CA ASP A 1 -0.72 12.38 -23.06
C ASP A 1 -0.17 13.43 -22.09
N GLN A 2 -0.50 13.28 -20.78
CA GLN A 2 -0.10 14.26 -19.75
C GLN A 2 1.42 14.33 -19.57
N TYR A 3 2.11 13.20 -19.66
CA TYR A 3 3.57 13.14 -19.56
C TYR A 3 4.24 14.02 -20.62
N ASN A 4 3.89 13.84 -21.89
CA ASN A 4 4.45 14.62 -22.99
C ASN A 4 4.16 16.13 -22.85
N ARG A 5 2.96 16.45 -22.37
CA ARG A 5 2.56 17.83 -22.12
C ARG A 5 3.37 18.47 -21.00
N LEU A 6 3.60 17.77 -19.89
CA LEU A 6 4.40 18.28 -18.79
C LEU A 6 5.89 18.36 -19.17
N SER A 7 6.42 17.35 -19.86
CA SER A 7 7.82 17.29 -20.28
C SER A 7 8.20 18.41 -21.28
N SER A 8 7.22 19.07 -21.89
CA SER A 8 7.49 20.18 -22.80
C SER A 8 7.95 21.47 -22.10
N PHE A 9 7.76 21.59 -20.78
CA PHE A 9 8.11 22.80 -20.04
C PHE A 9 8.82 22.56 -18.70
N CYS A 10 8.90 21.31 -18.21
CA CYS A 10 9.68 20.97 -17.02
C CYS A 10 10.18 19.52 -17.08
N PRO A 11 11.29 19.19 -16.36
CA PRO A 11 11.69 17.82 -16.18
C PRO A 11 10.59 17.01 -15.47
N VAL A 12 10.26 15.85 -16.02
CA VAL A 12 9.26 14.93 -15.44
C VAL A 12 9.91 13.59 -15.14
N VAL A 13 9.72 13.10 -13.95
CA VAL A 13 10.12 11.74 -13.55
C VAL A 13 8.87 10.90 -13.38
N ALA A 14 8.76 9.87 -14.20
CA ALA A 14 7.69 8.89 -14.10
C ALA A 14 8.05 7.79 -13.09
N GLN A 15 7.06 7.00 -12.70
CA GLN A 15 7.31 5.78 -11.94
C GLN A 15 8.24 4.83 -12.72
N PRO A 16 9.01 3.95 -12.03
CA PRO A 16 9.83 2.95 -12.71
C PRO A 16 9.00 2.08 -13.66
N PRO A 17 9.53 1.71 -14.84
CA PRO A 17 8.77 1.00 -15.88
C PRO A 17 8.21 -0.35 -15.44
N ASP A 18 8.86 -1.02 -14.48
CA ASP A 18 8.45 -2.32 -13.96
C ASP A 18 7.51 -2.23 -12.75
N SER A 19 7.04 -1.02 -12.42
CA SER A 19 6.13 -0.79 -11.31
C SER A 19 4.69 -0.78 -11.80
N ILE A 20 3.79 -1.39 -11.05
CA ILE A 20 2.35 -1.22 -11.25
C ILE A 20 1.88 0.12 -10.66
N ASP A 21 0.70 0.57 -11.07
CA ASP A 21 0.08 1.77 -10.49
C ASP A 21 -0.05 1.62 -8.96
N TYR A 22 0.38 2.64 -8.22
CA TYR A 22 0.39 2.69 -6.75
C TYR A 22 1.27 1.63 -6.05
N GLY A 23 2.03 0.81 -6.79
CA GLY A 23 2.86 -0.27 -6.26
C GLY A 23 4.32 0.11 -6.00
N VAL A 24 4.74 1.36 -6.29
CA VAL A 24 6.13 1.75 -6.05
C VAL A 24 6.45 1.74 -4.56
N ASN A 25 7.45 0.97 -4.18
CA ASN A 25 7.92 0.89 -2.80
C ASN A 25 8.35 2.27 -2.28
N TRP A 26 7.99 2.61 -1.03
CA TRP A 26 8.29 3.90 -0.42
C TRP A 26 9.78 4.23 -0.36
N ARG A 27 10.67 3.21 -0.22
CA ARG A 27 12.13 3.40 -0.26
C ARG A 27 12.57 3.88 -1.64
N VAL A 28 12.10 3.21 -2.70
CA VAL A 28 12.42 3.59 -4.08
C VAL A 28 11.94 5.00 -4.37
N GLN A 29 10.75 5.38 -3.87
CA GLN A 29 10.26 6.75 -4.00
C GLN A 29 11.17 7.74 -3.28
N ALA A 30 11.54 7.46 -2.02
CA ALA A 30 12.42 8.32 -1.23
C ALA A 30 13.79 8.46 -1.88
N GLU A 31 14.43 7.36 -2.31
CA GLU A 31 15.71 7.35 -3.00
C GLU A 31 15.68 8.18 -4.29
N THR A 32 14.61 8.02 -5.08
CA THR A 32 14.40 8.81 -6.30
C THR A 32 14.32 10.30 -5.99
N ILE A 33 13.58 10.69 -4.96
CA ILE A 33 13.50 12.09 -4.52
C ILE A 33 14.88 12.58 -4.06
N GLY A 34 15.61 11.77 -3.31
CA GLY A 34 16.98 12.09 -2.87
C GLY A 34 17.90 12.37 -4.05
N GLN A 35 17.87 11.54 -5.08
CA GLN A 35 18.65 11.71 -6.30
C GLN A 35 18.28 13.01 -7.03
N LEU A 36 17.00 13.25 -7.23
CA LEU A 36 16.49 14.44 -7.95
C LEU A 36 16.80 15.75 -7.25
N THR A 37 16.88 15.73 -5.93
CA THR A 37 17.13 16.94 -5.11
C THR A 37 18.58 17.11 -4.66
N GLY A 38 19.46 16.15 -4.98
CA GLY A 38 20.85 16.14 -4.52
C GLY A 38 20.98 15.87 -3.01
N LYS A 39 19.96 15.25 -2.38
CA LYS A 39 19.90 15.02 -0.93
C LYS A 39 19.95 13.55 -0.55
N GLN A 40 20.73 12.75 -1.28
CA GLN A 40 20.80 11.31 -1.07
C GLN A 40 21.17 10.93 0.37
N ALA A 41 22.15 11.64 0.97
CA ALA A 41 22.60 11.32 2.32
C ALA A 41 21.55 11.62 3.39
N GLU A 42 20.78 12.71 3.25
CA GLU A 42 19.68 13.05 4.15
C GLU A 42 18.51 12.05 4.00
N VAL A 43 18.19 11.70 2.76
CA VAL A 43 17.13 10.72 2.47
C VAL A 43 17.52 9.34 3.00
N GLN A 44 18.78 8.91 2.87
CA GLN A 44 19.20 7.63 3.44
C GLN A 44 19.01 7.59 4.96
N LYS A 45 19.34 8.67 5.68
CA LYS A 45 19.10 8.77 7.13
C LYS A 45 17.61 8.67 7.48
N LEU A 46 16.73 9.27 6.67
CA LEU A 46 15.28 9.16 6.85
C LEU A 46 14.79 7.74 6.61
N ILE A 47 15.28 7.07 5.58
CA ILE A 47 14.97 5.66 5.28
C ILE A 47 15.38 4.78 6.46
N ASP A 48 16.61 4.92 6.96
CA ASP A 48 17.13 4.12 8.06
C ASP A 48 16.33 4.36 9.34
N SER A 49 16.01 5.61 9.65
CA SER A 49 15.17 5.98 10.80
C SER A 49 13.75 5.40 10.70
N THR A 50 13.15 5.50 9.52
CA THR A 50 11.79 4.96 9.27
C THR A 50 11.79 3.44 9.43
N GLN A 51 12.79 2.75 8.87
CA GLN A 51 12.92 1.30 9.02
C GLN A 51 13.11 0.90 10.48
N ALA A 52 13.94 1.62 11.22
CA ALA A 52 14.12 1.35 12.66
C ALA A 52 12.81 1.47 13.45
N HIS A 53 11.94 2.44 13.10
CA HIS A 53 10.62 2.57 13.70
C HIS A 53 9.70 1.39 13.36
N ILE A 54 9.71 0.93 12.10
CA ILE A 54 8.92 -0.24 11.67
C ILE A 54 9.41 -1.50 12.41
N ASP A 55 10.72 -1.71 12.45
CA ASP A 55 11.32 -2.86 13.12
C ASP A 55 11.04 -2.85 14.63
N LYS A 56 11.11 -1.66 15.25
CA LYS A 56 10.71 -1.50 16.66
C LYS A 56 9.25 -1.84 16.86
N ALA A 57 8.34 -1.31 16.02
CA ALA A 57 6.91 -1.58 16.12
C ALA A 57 6.62 -3.08 15.97
N ARG A 58 7.28 -3.77 15.03
CA ARG A 58 7.17 -5.23 14.88
C ARG A 58 7.66 -5.97 16.14
N ASN A 59 8.81 -5.58 16.68
CA ASN A 59 9.39 -6.23 17.85
C ASN A 59 8.57 -6.00 19.13
N ASP A 60 7.98 -4.82 19.28
CA ASP A 60 7.09 -4.48 20.41
C ASP A 60 5.74 -5.22 20.32
N ASN A 61 5.38 -5.74 19.13
CA ASN A 61 4.11 -6.41 18.89
C ASN A 61 4.29 -7.82 18.29
N PRO A 62 4.95 -8.76 19.02
CA PRO A 62 5.22 -10.11 18.50
C PRO A 62 3.93 -10.90 18.19
N SER A 63 2.80 -10.48 18.75
CA SER A 63 1.47 -11.06 18.47
C SER A 63 0.98 -10.82 17.04
N PHE A 64 1.60 -9.92 16.27
CA PHE A 64 1.28 -9.72 14.86
C PHE A 64 1.82 -10.84 13.96
N ALA A 65 2.84 -11.54 14.42
CA ALA A 65 3.50 -12.59 13.65
C ALA A 65 2.51 -13.67 13.20
N GLY A 66 2.32 -13.77 11.89
CA GLY A 66 1.47 -14.79 11.26
C GLY A 66 -0.02 -14.50 11.27
N LYS A 67 -0.49 -13.43 11.92
CA LYS A 67 -1.88 -13.00 11.82
C LYS A 67 -2.19 -12.48 10.43
N THR A 68 -3.41 -12.74 9.98
CA THR A 68 -3.88 -12.27 8.69
C THR A 68 -4.41 -10.83 8.76
N HIS A 69 -4.26 -10.10 7.66
CA HIS A 69 -4.88 -8.78 7.50
C HIS A 69 -5.57 -8.63 6.17
N VAL A 70 -6.56 -7.73 6.14
CA VAL A 70 -7.15 -7.19 4.93
C VAL A 70 -7.24 -5.67 5.09
N THR A 71 -6.82 -4.94 4.08
CA THR A 71 -7.07 -3.50 4.02
C THR A 71 -8.04 -3.23 2.89
N VAL A 72 -9.14 -2.55 3.19
CA VAL A 72 -10.21 -2.27 2.23
C VAL A 72 -10.50 -0.78 2.17
N ARG A 73 -10.93 -0.34 1.00
CA ARG A 73 -11.59 0.95 0.79
C ARG A 73 -13.05 0.70 0.44
N THR A 74 -13.95 1.38 1.13
CA THR A 74 -15.36 1.40 0.78
C THR A 74 -15.67 2.54 -0.19
N ASP A 75 -16.62 2.32 -1.09
CA ASP A 75 -17.25 3.37 -1.86
C ASP A 75 -18.70 3.57 -1.41
N SER A 76 -19.31 4.67 -1.84
CA SER A 76 -20.72 4.99 -1.52
C SER A 76 -21.74 4.04 -2.14
N GLN A 77 -21.31 3.10 -3.00
CA GLN A 77 -22.15 2.11 -3.66
C GLN A 77 -22.10 0.74 -2.96
N GLY A 78 -21.27 0.63 -1.90
CA GLY A 78 -21.13 -0.60 -1.12
C GLY A 78 -20.30 -1.67 -1.81
N THR A 79 -19.42 -1.27 -2.73
CA THR A 79 -18.38 -2.13 -3.25
C THR A 79 -17.11 -1.93 -2.43
N TYR A 80 -16.42 -3.01 -2.14
CA TYR A 80 -15.17 -2.99 -1.41
C TYR A 80 -14.00 -3.17 -2.39
N ALA A 81 -12.99 -2.31 -2.30
CA ALA A 81 -11.72 -2.48 -2.98
C ALA A 81 -10.70 -2.99 -1.96
N ALA A 82 -10.42 -4.29 -1.97
CA ALA A 82 -9.41 -4.90 -1.10
C ALA A 82 -8.02 -4.77 -1.75
N TYR A 83 -7.04 -4.27 -1.00
CA TYR A 83 -5.69 -4.07 -1.51
C TYR A 83 -4.91 -5.38 -1.51
N THR A 84 -4.20 -5.62 -2.62
CA THR A 84 -3.40 -6.83 -2.85
C THR A 84 -1.97 -6.67 -2.32
N LYS A 85 -1.16 -7.71 -2.43
CA LYS A 85 0.29 -7.66 -2.10
C LYS A 85 1.09 -6.65 -2.93
N GLN A 86 0.54 -6.19 -4.06
CA GLN A 86 1.17 -5.20 -4.93
C GLN A 86 1.01 -3.77 -4.39
N ASP A 87 0.12 -3.54 -3.43
CA ASP A 87 -0.13 -2.22 -2.86
C ASP A 87 0.87 -1.90 -1.74
N ALA A 88 1.36 -0.66 -1.71
CA ALA A 88 2.33 -0.21 -0.71
C ALA A 88 1.82 -0.30 0.74
N ARG A 89 0.49 -0.20 0.96
CA ARG A 89 -0.12 -0.34 2.29
C ARG A 89 -0.02 -1.76 2.81
N THR A 90 -0.28 -2.75 1.96
CA THR A 90 -0.09 -4.17 2.27
C THR A 90 1.38 -4.45 2.61
N ALA A 91 2.31 -3.96 1.79
CA ALA A 91 3.74 -4.12 2.03
C ALA A 91 4.21 -3.55 3.38
N LEU A 92 3.59 -2.47 3.88
CA LEU A 92 3.88 -1.93 5.21
C LEU A 92 3.40 -2.89 6.32
N LEU A 93 2.20 -3.43 6.21
CA LEU A 93 1.64 -4.35 7.19
C LEU A 93 2.41 -5.66 7.27
N GLU A 94 2.91 -6.15 6.13
CA GLU A 94 3.78 -7.32 6.08
C GLU A 94 5.12 -7.06 6.79
N GLN A 95 5.69 -5.86 6.70
CA GLN A 95 6.87 -5.48 7.47
C GLN A 95 6.64 -5.49 8.98
N LEU A 96 5.40 -5.29 9.44
CA LEU A 96 5.01 -5.42 10.84
C LEU A 96 4.79 -6.88 11.28
N GLY A 97 4.86 -7.85 10.36
CA GLY A 97 4.72 -9.28 10.64
C GLY A 97 3.35 -9.86 10.34
N LEU A 98 2.40 -9.04 9.88
CA LEU A 98 1.10 -9.49 9.41
C LEU A 98 1.23 -10.18 8.04
N LYS A 99 0.24 -10.97 7.63
CA LYS A 99 0.17 -11.61 6.32
C LYS A 99 -1.12 -11.20 5.62
N LEU A 100 -1.04 -10.93 4.32
CA LEU A 100 -2.25 -10.73 3.54
C LEU A 100 -3.16 -11.96 3.64
N SER A 101 -4.47 -11.76 3.80
CA SER A 101 -5.44 -12.85 3.81
C SER A 101 -5.34 -13.66 2.50
N PRO A 102 -5.20 -15.00 2.57
CA PRO A 102 -5.14 -15.83 1.38
C PRO A 102 -6.35 -15.64 0.46
N ALA A 103 -7.54 -15.41 1.02
CA ALA A 103 -8.74 -15.16 0.24
C ALA A 103 -8.64 -13.94 -0.68
N ILE A 104 -7.87 -12.92 -0.28
CA ILE A 104 -7.62 -11.74 -1.12
C ILE A 104 -6.46 -11.99 -2.08
N ASP A 105 -5.41 -12.68 -1.65
CA ASP A 105 -4.27 -13.00 -2.53
C ASP A 105 -4.71 -13.90 -3.71
N ASP A 106 -5.59 -14.86 -3.48
CA ASP A 106 -6.15 -15.76 -4.50
C ASP A 106 -7.04 -15.03 -5.54
N LEU A 107 -7.59 -13.86 -5.19
CA LEU A 107 -8.35 -13.02 -6.13
C LEU A 107 -7.45 -12.19 -7.06
N ASP A 108 -6.16 -12.04 -6.73
CA ASP A 108 -5.22 -11.27 -7.56
C ASP A 108 -4.73 -12.10 -8.76
N SER A 109 -5.46 -12.03 -9.85
CA SER A 109 -5.16 -12.75 -11.09
C SER A 109 -4.18 -12.04 -12.04
N GLY A 110 -3.63 -10.87 -11.67
CA GLY A 110 -2.87 -10.11 -12.66
C GLY A 110 -2.03 -8.95 -12.15
N GLY A 111 -1.61 -8.95 -10.89
CA GLY A 111 -0.71 -7.92 -10.37
C GLY A 111 -1.38 -6.54 -10.27
N LYS A 112 -2.65 -6.49 -9.91
CA LYS A 112 -3.37 -5.23 -9.65
C LYS A 112 -3.13 -4.79 -8.21
N PHE A 113 -3.16 -3.49 -7.94
CA PHE A 113 -3.03 -2.97 -6.58
C PHE A 113 -4.28 -3.22 -5.71
N ASN A 114 -5.44 -3.51 -6.30
CA ASN A 114 -6.65 -3.91 -5.58
C ASN A 114 -7.51 -4.89 -6.39
N VAL A 115 -8.35 -5.60 -5.67
CA VAL A 115 -9.43 -6.45 -6.19
C VAL A 115 -10.78 -5.97 -5.67
N LYS A 116 -11.83 -6.13 -6.49
CA LYS A 116 -13.19 -5.76 -6.07
C LYS A 116 -13.84 -6.93 -5.35
N VAL A 117 -14.45 -6.66 -4.21
CA VAL A 117 -15.25 -7.59 -3.43
C VAL A 117 -16.67 -7.04 -3.34
N SER A 118 -17.64 -7.81 -3.76
CA SER A 118 -19.05 -7.40 -3.71
C SER A 118 -19.63 -7.59 -2.30
N LYS A 119 -20.81 -7.02 -2.04
CA LYS A 119 -21.51 -7.20 -0.75
C LYS A 119 -21.81 -8.66 -0.43
N GLU A 120 -22.10 -9.45 -1.45
CA GLU A 120 -22.40 -10.89 -1.32
C GLU A 120 -21.15 -11.70 -0.96
N GLN A 121 -19.96 -11.14 -1.25
CA GLN A 121 -18.66 -11.78 -1.01
C GLN A 121 -17.93 -11.18 0.20
N VAL A 122 -18.60 -10.40 1.03
CA VAL A 122 -17.98 -9.70 2.17
C VAL A 122 -17.23 -10.65 3.12
N SER A 123 -17.64 -11.92 3.20
CA SER A 123 -16.95 -12.95 3.98
C SER A 123 -15.48 -13.19 3.55
N LEU A 124 -15.10 -12.82 2.33
CA LEU A 124 -13.69 -12.88 1.87
C LEU A 124 -12.82 -11.85 2.57
N LEU A 125 -13.41 -10.83 3.20
CA LEU A 125 -12.71 -9.81 3.97
C LEU A 125 -12.43 -10.23 5.41
N ASP A 126 -12.84 -11.45 5.81
CA ASP A 126 -12.57 -11.96 7.16
C ASP A 126 -11.08 -12.21 7.36
N ALA A 127 -10.53 -11.60 8.42
CA ALA A 127 -9.12 -11.68 8.78
C ALA A 127 -8.96 -11.32 10.26
N ASP A 128 -7.80 -11.67 10.86
CA ASP A 128 -7.49 -11.26 12.24
C ASP A 128 -7.50 -9.73 12.42
N VAL A 129 -7.14 -8.98 11.37
CA VAL A 129 -7.12 -7.51 11.34
C VAL A 129 -7.76 -7.01 10.06
N VAL A 130 -8.84 -6.27 10.17
CA VAL A 130 -9.49 -5.60 9.02
C VAL A 130 -9.32 -4.09 9.17
N ILE A 131 -8.66 -3.47 8.19
CA ILE A 131 -8.45 -2.03 8.14
C ILE A 131 -9.36 -1.43 7.07
N VAL A 132 -10.30 -0.60 7.50
CA VAL A 132 -11.22 0.08 6.58
C VAL A 132 -10.74 1.51 6.35
N THR A 133 -10.50 1.86 5.08
CA THR A 133 -10.19 3.22 4.67
C THR A 133 -11.41 3.82 3.97
N THR A 134 -11.77 5.03 4.34
CA THR A 134 -12.94 5.72 3.79
C THR A 134 -12.58 7.17 3.45
N ALA A 135 -13.26 7.71 2.45
CA ALA A 135 -13.11 9.12 2.08
C ALA A 135 -13.87 10.06 3.04
N LYS A 136 -14.87 9.54 3.76
CA LYS A 136 -15.69 10.31 4.72
C LYS A 136 -15.90 9.49 5.99
N PRO A 137 -15.79 10.08 7.19
CA PRO A 137 -16.04 9.39 8.45
C PRO A 137 -17.43 8.75 8.54
N THR A 138 -18.43 9.35 7.91
CA THR A 138 -19.82 8.86 7.88
C THR A 138 -20.02 7.57 7.07
N ASP A 139 -19.05 7.17 6.25
CA ASP A 139 -19.15 5.94 5.46
C ASP A 139 -18.90 4.66 6.30
N VAL A 140 -18.52 4.82 7.58
CA VAL A 140 -18.24 3.70 8.51
C VAL A 140 -19.45 3.38 9.39
N GLU A 141 -20.45 4.24 9.45
CA GLU A 141 -21.63 4.10 10.32
C GLU A 141 -22.81 3.38 9.65
N ALA A 142 -22.63 2.85 8.44
CA ALA A 142 -23.72 2.25 7.64
C ALA A 142 -23.69 0.71 7.65
#